data_f3d41b842f45b7af3873b143b08e2811
#
_entry.id   f3d41b842f45b7af3873b143b08e2811
#
_cell.length_a   1.000
_cell.length_b   1.000
_cell.length_c   1.000
_cell.angle_alpha   90.00
_cell.angle_beta   90.00
_cell.angle_gamma   90.00
#
_symmetry.space_group_name_H-M   'P 1'
#
loop_
_entity.id
_entity.type
_entity.pdbx_description
1 polymer ?
#
loop_
_entity_poly.entity_id
_entity_poly.type
_entity_poly.pdbx_seq_one_letter_code
_entity_poly.pdbx_strand_id
1 'polypeptide(L)'
;RFFQNGWNEDNFHFGSRGLTGYCRQMKPENIEDLIAAISLYRPGAMENNFHNEYVLRKEGKKTVEYFTGTQDILKNTYGVFAYQEQIMQLCRELGGLSLVEADDVRKAMVKKKYEALQQYKERFIPYYRDTYHVTQEYSEIVWDAIDKASTYLFNRSHAAAYAITGYISQWIKVHYPIEYWSVAFKYAQDFDYSRYIAEINKTGMCTVRQVDINISSTDVVINFADKALYWAITGVKQVAEKAATQILKERDENG
;
A
#
# COMPACT_ATOMS: atom_id res chain seq x y z
N ARG A 1 -13.91 2.69 -0.58
CA ARG A 1 -14.52 2.64 -1.92
C ARG A 1 -13.52 3.03 -3.04
N PHE A 2 -12.72 4.12 -2.91
CA PHE A 2 -11.76 4.54 -3.94
C PHE A 2 -10.69 3.47 -4.22
N PHE A 3 -10.02 2.96 -3.18
CA PHE A 3 -9.07 1.86 -3.33
C PHE A 3 -9.71 0.62 -3.95
N GLN A 4 -10.94 0.29 -3.57
CA GLN A 4 -11.68 -0.86 -4.11
C GLN A 4 -12.01 -0.72 -5.60
N ASN A 5 -12.25 0.52 -6.06
CA ASN A 5 -12.50 0.82 -7.48
C ASN A 5 -11.21 1.04 -8.27
N GLY A 6 -10.07 1.13 -7.58
CA GLY A 6 -8.77 1.42 -8.18
C GLY A 6 -8.69 2.84 -8.73
N TRP A 7 -9.31 3.80 -8.07
CA TRP A 7 -9.20 5.22 -8.36
C TRP A 7 -8.03 5.79 -7.55
N ASN A 8 -6.82 5.34 -7.91
CA ASN A 8 -5.60 5.53 -7.13
C ASN A 8 -4.53 6.34 -7.89
N GLU A 9 -4.88 6.96 -9.04
CA GLU A 9 -3.90 7.78 -9.76
C GLU A 9 -3.34 8.87 -8.85
N ASP A 10 -2.08 9.19 -9.02
CA ASP A 10 -1.33 10.14 -8.17
C ASP A 10 -1.33 9.80 -6.66
N ASN A 11 -1.69 8.60 -6.28
CA ASN A 11 -1.62 8.18 -4.87
C ASN A 11 -0.29 7.46 -4.62
N PHE A 12 0.47 7.96 -3.67
CA PHE A 12 1.77 7.39 -3.29
C PHE A 12 1.64 5.90 -2.96
N HIS A 13 2.50 5.06 -3.48
CA HIS A 13 2.47 3.60 -3.49
C HIS A 13 1.28 2.97 -4.24
N PHE A 14 0.05 3.45 -4.01
CA PHE A 14 -1.17 2.82 -4.52
C PHE A 14 -1.46 3.15 -5.98
N GLY A 15 -0.84 4.20 -6.55
CA GLY A 15 -1.02 4.61 -7.94
C GLY A 15 -0.34 3.69 -8.97
N SER A 16 0.49 2.74 -8.54
CA SER A 16 1.08 1.77 -9.46
C SER A 16 0.01 0.85 -10.04
N ARG A 17 0.08 0.57 -11.35
CA ARG A 17 -0.90 -0.27 -12.05
C ARG A 17 -1.13 -1.63 -11.39
N GLY A 18 -0.06 -2.24 -10.90
CA GLY A 18 -0.14 -3.56 -10.28
C GLY A 18 -0.83 -3.52 -8.92
N LEU A 19 -0.42 -2.62 -8.01
CA LEU A 19 -1.04 -2.51 -6.69
C LEU A 19 -2.49 -2.01 -6.78
N THR A 20 -2.80 -1.12 -7.72
CA THR A 20 -4.18 -0.74 -8.05
C THR A 20 -5.03 -1.95 -8.42
N GLY A 21 -4.51 -2.83 -9.28
CA GLY A 21 -5.19 -4.09 -9.64
C GLY A 21 -5.41 -5.00 -8.44
N TYR A 22 -4.40 -5.14 -7.59
CA TYR A 22 -4.50 -5.93 -6.37
C TYR A 22 -5.51 -5.34 -5.37
N CYS A 23 -5.57 -4.01 -5.19
CA CYS A 23 -6.58 -3.36 -4.37
C CYS A 23 -8.02 -3.62 -4.88
N ARG A 24 -8.23 -3.65 -6.19
CA ARG A 24 -9.53 -4.02 -6.76
C ARG A 24 -9.93 -5.45 -6.42
N GLN A 25 -8.98 -6.36 -6.43
CA GLN A 25 -9.19 -7.77 -6.08
C GLN A 25 -9.42 -7.94 -4.56
N MET A 26 -8.55 -7.32 -3.74
CA MET A 26 -8.58 -7.43 -2.27
C MET A 26 -9.77 -6.70 -1.64
N LYS A 27 -10.26 -5.63 -2.29
CA LYS A 27 -11.34 -4.75 -1.78
C LYS A 27 -11.08 -4.27 -0.35
N PRO A 28 -10.02 -3.46 -0.12
CA PRO A 28 -9.67 -3.01 1.22
C PRO A 28 -10.84 -2.32 1.93
N GLU A 29 -11.07 -2.68 3.19
CA GLU A 29 -12.16 -2.16 4.02
C GLU A 29 -11.65 -1.32 5.19
N ASN A 30 -10.41 -1.54 5.58
CA ASN A 30 -9.77 -0.87 6.71
C ASN A 30 -8.29 -0.62 6.44
N ILE A 31 -7.61 0.04 7.39
CA ILE A 31 -6.20 0.37 7.27
C ILE A 31 -5.30 -0.87 7.28
N GLU A 32 -5.68 -1.94 8.00
CA GLU A 32 -4.91 -3.19 8.03
C GLU A 32 -4.86 -3.85 6.65
N ASP A 33 -5.95 -3.80 5.88
CA ASP A 33 -5.96 -4.28 4.51
C ASP A 33 -5.00 -3.49 3.61
N LEU A 34 -4.88 -2.17 3.80
CA LEU A 34 -3.93 -1.35 3.04
C LEU A 34 -2.48 -1.66 3.42
N ILE A 35 -2.21 -1.90 4.70
CA ILE A 35 -0.89 -2.34 5.19
C ILE A 35 -0.54 -3.71 4.59
N ALA A 36 -1.49 -4.64 4.60
CA ALA A 36 -1.33 -5.96 4.01
C ALA A 36 -1.12 -5.88 2.48
N ALA A 37 -1.84 -4.99 1.78
CA ALA A 37 -1.68 -4.81 0.35
C ALA A 37 -0.25 -4.41 -0.02
N ILE A 38 0.35 -3.43 0.67
CA ILE A 38 1.73 -3.01 0.46
C ILE A 38 2.72 -4.16 0.76
N SER A 39 2.43 -4.94 1.81
CA SER A 39 3.32 -6.00 2.28
C SER A 39 3.30 -7.25 1.39
N LEU A 40 2.13 -7.61 0.86
CA LEU A 40 1.91 -8.84 0.11
C LEU A 40 2.05 -8.67 -1.41
N TYR A 41 1.87 -7.45 -1.94
CA TYR A 41 2.03 -7.19 -3.36
C TYR A 41 3.51 -6.91 -3.69
N ARG A 42 4.34 -7.93 -3.58
CA ARG A 42 5.79 -7.89 -3.85
C ARG A 42 6.25 -9.25 -4.40
N PRO A 43 7.33 -9.30 -5.22
CA PRO A 43 7.76 -10.52 -5.89
C PRO A 43 7.80 -11.75 -4.98
N GLY A 44 8.53 -11.72 -3.87
CA GLY A 44 8.68 -12.87 -2.98
C GLY A 44 7.38 -13.37 -2.35
N ALA A 45 6.47 -12.48 -1.94
CA ALA A 45 5.16 -12.86 -1.40
C ALA A 45 4.23 -13.37 -2.52
N MET A 46 4.34 -12.80 -3.72
CA MET A 46 3.54 -13.20 -4.88
C MET A 46 3.97 -14.57 -5.42
N GLU A 47 5.25 -14.86 -5.49
CA GLU A 47 5.80 -16.16 -5.90
C GLU A 47 5.30 -17.30 -5.01
N ASN A 48 5.09 -17.03 -3.72
CA ASN A 48 4.52 -17.98 -2.76
C ASN A 48 2.99 -17.92 -2.66
N ASN A 49 2.32 -17.16 -3.52
CA ASN A 49 0.87 -17.02 -3.61
C ASN A 49 0.17 -16.42 -2.37
N PHE A 50 0.91 -15.80 -1.42
CA PHE A 50 0.33 -15.27 -0.18
C PHE A 50 -0.66 -14.14 -0.40
N HIS A 51 -0.45 -13.32 -1.43
CA HIS A 51 -1.37 -12.25 -1.82
C HIS A 51 -2.76 -12.79 -2.19
N ASN A 52 -2.84 -13.92 -2.93
CA ASN A 52 -4.11 -14.55 -3.27
C ASN A 52 -4.71 -15.30 -2.07
N GLU A 53 -3.88 -15.98 -1.27
CA GLU A 53 -4.34 -16.64 -0.04
C GLU A 53 -5.04 -15.63 0.89
N TYR A 54 -4.45 -14.45 1.09
CA TYR A 54 -5.06 -13.39 1.87
C TYR A 54 -6.45 -13.03 1.36
N VAL A 55 -6.59 -12.79 0.05
CA VAL A 55 -7.87 -12.42 -0.57
C VAL A 55 -8.90 -13.52 -0.43
N LEU A 56 -8.55 -14.77 -0.74
CA LEU A 56 -9.46 -15.90 -0.66
C LEU A 56 -9.99 -16.14 0.76
N ARG A 57 -9.10 -16.00 1.76
CA ARG A 57 -9.47 -16.15 3.18
C ARG A 57 -10.28 -14.98 3.69
N LYS A 58 -9.92 -13.74 3.31
CA LYS A 58 -10.70 -12.53 3.62
C LYS A 58 -12.13 -12.61 3.07
N GLU A 59 -12.30 -13.10 1.85
CA GLU A 59 -13.61 -13.25 1.21
C GLU A 59 -14.39 -14.48 1.69
N GLY A 60 -13.84 -15.28 2.60
CA GLY A 60 -14.47 -16.53 3.08
C GLY A 60 -14.52 -17.65 2.02
N LYS A 61 -13.80 -17.50 0.90
CA LYS A 61 -13.71 -18.52 -0.16
C LYS A 61 -12.75 -19.66 0.19
N LYS A 62 -11.89 -19.43 1.16
CA LYS A 62 -11.00 -20.43 1.73
C LYS A 62 -11.04 -20.35 3.25
N THR A 63 -11.10 -21.51 3.90
CA THR A 63 -11.08 -21.61 5.38
C THR A 63 -9.76 -21.04 5.92
N VAL A 64 -9.87 -20.27 6.99
CA VAL A 64 -8.68 -19.77 7.71
C VAL A 64 -8.26 -20.86 8.68
N GLU A 65 -7.05 -21.35 8.49
CA GLU A 65 -6.42 -22.33 9.38
C GLU A 65 -5.32 -21.65 10.16
N TYR A 66 -5.25 -21.98 11.47
CA TYR A 66 -4.25 -21.49 12.38
C TYR A 66 -3.49 -22.67 12.99
N PHE A 67 -2.19 -22.54 13.14
CA PHE A 67 -1.47 -23.42 14.05
C PHE A 67 -1.92 -23.15 15.49
N THR A 68 -1.79 -24.16 16.36
CA THR A 68 -2.17 -24.03 17.77
C THR A 68 -1.46 -22.82 18.39
N GLY A 69 -2.20 -21.93 19.03
CA GLY A 69 -1.68 -20.72 19.67
C GLY A 69 -1.32 -19.54 18.74
N THR A 70 -1.47 -19.66 17.41
CA THR A 70 -1.11 -18.56 16.47
C THR A 70 -2.24 -17.61 16.15
N GLN A 71 -3.48 -17.94 16.54
CA GLN A 71 -4.68 -17.21 16.10
C GLN A 71 -4.62 -15.72 16.45
N ASP A 72 -4.25 -15.37 17.68
CA ASP A 72 -4.23 -13.96 18.11
C ASP A 72 -3.19 -13.12 17.36
N ILE A 73 -2.09 -13.75 16.93
CA ILE A 73 -1.02 -13.09 16.17
C ILE A 73 -1.39 -12.94 14.69
N LEU A 74 -2.07 -13.95 14.12
CA LEU A 74 -2.33 -14.04 12.68
C LEU A 74 -3.75 -13.67 12.27
N LYS A 75 -4.68 -13.39 13.20
CA LYS A 75 -6.09 -13.12 12.88
C LYS A 75 -6.28 -11.93 11.95
N ASN A 76 -5.50 -10.85 12.12
CA ASN A 76 -5.59 -9.65 11.29
C ASN A 76 -5.04 -9.86 9.86
N THR A 77 -4.35 -10.98 9.61
CA THR A 77 -3.85 -11.38 8.31
C THR A 77 -4.47 -12.69 7.82
N TYR A 78 -5.61 -13.08 8.40
CA TYR A 78 -6.36 -14.29 8.04
C TYR A 78 -5.49 -15.55 8.02
N GLY A 79 -4.58 -15.68 9.00
CA GLY A 79 -3.66 -16.82 9.09
C GLY A 79 -2.49 -16.78 8.10
N VAL A 80 -2.33 -15.70 7.33
CA VAL A 80 -1.19 -15.52 6.41
C VAL A 80 -0.04 -14.84 7.14
N PHE A 81 1.16 -15.38 7.00
CA PHE A 81 2.38 -14.70 7.44
C PHE A 81 2.67 -13.52 6.51
N ALA A 82 2.56 -12.31 7.01
CA ALA A 82 2.75 -11.07 6.24
C ALA A 82 3.91 -10.22 6.79
N TYR A 83 4.14 -10.23 8.10
CA TYR A 83 5.01 -9.27 8.78
C TYR A 83 6.13 -9.93 9.58
N GLN A 84 7.31 -9.32 9.56
CA GLN A 84 8.45 -9.72 10.38
C GLN A 84 8.13 -9.69 11.87
N GLU A 85 7.32 -8.74 12.31
CA GLU A 85 6.85 -8.61 13.68
C GLU A 85 6.02 -9.80 14.15
N GLN A 86 5.30 -10.48 13.24
CA GLN A 86 4.58 -11.71 13.56
C GLN A 86 5.55 -12.83 13.93
N ILE A 87 6.68 -12.96 13.21
CA ILE A 87 7.72 -13.94 13.59
C ILE A 87 8.25 -13.68 14.99
N MET A 88 8.53 -12.42 15.31
CA MET A 88 9.02 -12.07 16.65
C MET A 88 8.00 -12.41 17.73
N GLN A 89 6.71 -12.16 17.49
CA GLN A 89 5.65 -12.52 18.43
C GLN A 89 5.52 -14.04 18.56
N LEU A 90 5.55 -14.79 17.46
CA LEU A 90 5.50 -16.25 17.47
C LEU A 90 6.69 -16.85 18.23
N CYS A 91 7.90 -16.37 17.98
CA CYS A 91 9.08 -16.82 18.71
C CYS A 91 8.98 -16.55 20.22
N ARG A 92 8.39 -15.45 20.62
CA ARG A 92 8.15 -15.12 22.03
C ARG A 92 7.06 -15.98 22.65
N GLU A 93 5.90 -16.02 22.05
CA GLU A 93 4.71 -16.65 22.63
C GLU A 93 4.76 -18.17 22.52
N LEU A 94 5.16 -18.71 21.36
CA LEU A 94 5.23 -20.14 21.13
C LEU A 94 6.59 -20.74 21.52
N GLY A 95 7.67 -19.96 21.49
CA GLY A 95 9.03 -20.44 21.77
C GLY A 95 9.60 -20.03 23.12
N GLY A 96 8.88 -19.20 23.89
CA GLY A 96 9.36 -18.69 25.18
C GLY A 96 10.62 -17.83 25.07
N LEU A 97 10.92 -17.27 23.88
CA LEU A 97 12.09 -16.44 23.67
C LEU A 97 11.86 -15.01 24.19
N SER A 98 12.91 -14.36 24.65
CA SER A 98 12.88 -12.94 24.97
C SER A 98 12.71 -12.09 23.69
N LEU A 99 12.38 -10.80 23.85
CA LEU A 99 12.26 -9.88 22.72
C LEU A 99 13.57 -9.75 21.94
N VAL A 100 14.70 -9.72 22.63
CA VAL A 100 16.04 -9.64 22.02
C VAL A 100 16.32 -10.89 21.18
N GLU A 101 16.10 -12.08 21.75
CA GLU A 101 16.28 -13.34 21.05
C GLU A 101 15.34 -13.48 19.84
N ALA A 102 14.10 -13.05 19.96
CA ALA A 102 13.15 -13.05 18.85
C ALA A 102 13.59 -12.13 17.70
N ASP A 103 14.19 -10.97 18.01
CA ASP A 103 14.77 -10.08 16.99
C ASP A 103 16.04 -10.69 16.37
N ASP A 104 16.86 -11.40 17.15
CA ASP A 104 18.02 -12.12 16.63
C ASP A 104 17.60 -13.27 15.69
N VAL A 105 16.53 -14.01 16.04
CA VAL A 105 15.93 -15.01 15.14
C VAL A 105 15.48 -14.35 13.84
N ARG A 106 14.70 -13.26 13.92
CA ARG A 106 14.26 -12.52 12.74
C ARG A 106 15.43 -12.08 11.85
N LYS A 107 16.49 -11.51 12.45
CA LYS A 107 17.70 -11.09 11.72
C LYS A 107 18.43 -12.26 11.07
N ALA A 108 18.55 -13.38 11.80
CA ALA A 108 19.24 -14.57 11.31
C ALA A 108 18.48 -15.22 10.15
N MET A 109 17.14 -15.30 10.22
CA MET A 109 16.27 -15.80 9.17
C MET A 109 16.41 -14.97 7.90
N VAL A 110 16.24 -13.63 7.98
CA VAL A 110 16.38 -12.71 6.83
C VAL A 110 17.76 -12.83 6.16
N LYS A 111 18.83 -13.03 6.97
CA LYS A 111 20.20 -13.19 6.48
C LYS A 111 20.58 -14.63 6.11
N LYS A 112 19.64 -15.58 6.22
CA LYS A 112 19.85 -17.04 5.98
C LYS A 112 21.02 -17.62 6.76
N LYS A 113 21.19 -17.20 8.03
CA LYS A 113 22.23 -17.71 8.94
C LYS A 113 21.72 -18.94 9.68
N TYR A 114 21.64 -20.07 9.01
CA TYR A 114 21.03 -21.30 9.55
C TYR A 114 21.73 -21.84 10.81
N GLU A 115 23.05 -21.74 10.91
CA GLU A 115 23.79 -22.14 12.11
C GLU A 115 23.35 -21.37 13.37
N ALA A 116 23.11 -20.04 13.21
CA ALA A 116 22.64 -19.19 14.30
C ALA A 116 21.19 -19.51 14.70
N LEU A 117 20.39 -20.09 13.82
CA LEU A 117 18.99 -20.44 14.08
C LEU A 117 18.86 -21.76 14.86
N GLN A 118 19.83 -22.67 14.74
CA GLN A 118 19.74 -24.00 15.33
C GLN A 118 19.52 -23.96 16.85
N GLN A 119 20.24 -23.10 17.56
CA GLN A 119 20.09 -22.94 19.01
C GLN A 119 18.69 -22.48 19.42
N TYR A 120 18.05 -21.66 18.61
CA TYR A 120 16.69 -21.18 18.86
C TYR A 120 15.66 -22.24 18.52
N LYS A 121 15.86 -23.01 17.45
CA LYS A 121 15.04 -24.18 17.10
C LYS A 121 15.01 -25.19 18.21
N GLU A 122 16.17 -25.51 18.77
CA GLU A 122 16.34 -26.49 19.88
C GLU A 122 15.62 -26.05 21.17
N ARG A 123 15.40 -24.76 21.35
CA ARG A 123 14.62 -24.21 22.48
C ARG A 123 13.15 -24.08 22.17
N PHE A 124 12.82 -23.64 20.95
CA PHE A 124 11.45 -23.41 20.50
C PHE A 124 10.63 -24.72 20.52
N ILE A 125 11.15 -25.77 19.92
CA ILE A 125 10.44 -27.04 19.75
C ILE A 125 9.95 -27.63 21.07
N PRO A 126 10.81 -27.89 22.08
CA PRO A 126 10.36 -28.45 23.35
C PRO A 126 9.44 -27.50 24.11
N TYR A 127 9.71 -26.18 24.10
CA TYR A 127 8.85 -25.22 24.76
C TYR A 127 7.43 -25.21 24.17
N TYR A 128 7.33 -25.17 22.85
CA TYR A 128 6.03 -25.17 22.15
C TYR A 128 5.28 -26.50 22.39
N ARG A 129 5.97 -27.63 22.26
CA ARG A 129 5.40 -28.94 22.53
C ARG A 129 4.78 -29.03 23.92
N ASP A 130 5.55 -28.63 24.93
CA ASP A 130 5.16 -28.83 26.34
C ASP A 130 4.11 -27.81 26.78
N THR A 131 4.21 -26.57 26.29
CA THR A 131 3.25 -25.48 26.64
C THR A 131 1.88 -25.66 25.98
N TYR A 132 1.86 -26.10 24.74
CA TYR A 132 0.62 -26.25 23.97
C TYR A 132 0.12 -27.68 23.83
N HIS A 133 0.79 -28.64 24.48
CA HIS A 133 0.46 -30.07 24.49
C HIS A 133 0.33 -30.66 23.06
N VAL A 134 1.22 -30.26 22.16
CA VAL A 134 1.29 -30.75 20.78
C VAL A 134 2.42 -31.80 20.64
N THR A 135 2.46 -32.49 19.50
CA THR A 135 3.54 -33.45 19.23
C THR A 135 4.83 -32.72 18.82
N GLN A 136 5.96 -33.40 18.97
CA GLN A 136 7.24 -32.86 18.49
C GLN A 136 7.21 -32.61 16.98
N GLU A 137 6.69 -33.56 16.21
CA GLU A 137 6.56 -33.45 14.77
C GLU A 137 5.73 -32.21 14.38
N TYR A 138 4.62 -31.96 15.08
CA TYR A 138 3.82 -30.76 14.85
C TYR A 138 4.60 -29.48 15.18
N SER A 139 5.40 -29.49 16.25
CA SER A 139 6.25 -28.35 16.61
C SER A 139 7.31 -28.04 15.56
N GLU A 140 7.89 -29.09 14.97
CA GLU A 140 8.84 -28.97 13.85
C GLU A 140 8.18 -28.40 12.60
N ILE A 141 6.97 -28.85 12.26
CA ILE A 141 6.17 -28.29 11.13
C ILE A 141 5.92 -26.80 11.33
N VAL A 142 5.58 -26.37 12.55
CA VAL A 142 5.34 -24.94 12.85
C VAL A 142 6.62 -24.13 12.73
N TRP A 143 7.74 -24.62 13.26
CA TRP A 143 9.02 -23.93 13.09
C TRP A 143 9.41 -23.81 11.62
N ASP A 144 9.28 -24.87 10.85
CA ASP A 144 9.62 -24.87 9.42
C ASP A 144 8.70 -23.94 8.61
N ALA A 145 7.42 -23.82 9.00
CA ALA A 145 6.50 -22.84 8.42
C ALA A 145 6.94 -21.39 8.72
N ILE A 146 7.39 -21.12 9.94
CA ILE A 146 7.95 -19.83 10.37
C ILE A 146 9.22 -19.52 9.58
N ASP A 147 10.16 -20.47 9.48
CA ASP A 147 11.43 -20.27 8.76
C ASP A 147 11.19 -20.02 7.28
N LYS A 148 10.35 -20.83 6.63
CA LYS A 148 9.97 -20.63 5.23
C LYS A 148 9.33 -19.25 5.00
N ALA A 149 8.43 -18.84 5.89
CA ALA A 149 7.76 -17.55 5.80
C ALA A 149 8.74 -16.38 5.88
N SER A 150 9.78 -16.51 6.69
CA SER A 150 10.74 -15.43 7.00
C SER A 150 11.42 -14.82 5.77
N THR A 151 11.52 -15.56 4.68
CA THR A 151 12.23 -15.15 3.47
C THR A 151 11.52 -14.04 2.68
N TYR A 152 10.22 -13.82 2.91
CA TYR A 152 9.40 -12.85 2.16
C TYR A 152 8.62 -11.86 3.05
N LEU A 153 8.72 -11.98 4.36
CA LEU A 153 8.01 -11.09 5.27
C LEU A 153 8.45 -9.63 5.16
N PHE A 154 7.53 -8.74 5.43
CA PHE A 154 7.77 -7.30 5.36
C PHE A 154 7.77 -6.66 6.75
N ASN A 155 8.47 -5.56 6.87
CA ASN A 155 8.40 -4.75 8.08
C ASN A 155 7.04 -4.05 8.14
N ARG A 156 6.22 -4.38 9.16
CA ARG A 156 4.86 -3.85 9.30
C ARG A 156 4.86 -2.33 9.56
N SER A 157 5.81 -1.82 10.34
CA SER A 157 5.86 -0.40 10.66
C SER A 157 6.14 0.44 9.41
N HIS A 158 7.01 -0.04 8.51
CA HIS A 158 7.25 0.60 7.22
C HIS A 158 5.99 0.57 6.34
N ALA A 159 5.35 -0.58 6.20
CA ALA A 159 4.10 -0.70 5.45
C ALA A 159 2.99 0.20 6.03
N ALA A 160 2.88 0.28 7.36
CA ALA A 160 1.91 1.12 8.04
C ALA A 160 2.12 2.61 7.74
N ALA A 161 3.37 3.09 7.80
CA ALA A 161 3.68 4.48 7.48
C ALA A 161 3.23 4.85 6.06
N TYR A 162 3.52 4.00 5.09
CA TYR A 162 3.11 4.23 3.70
C TYR A 162 1.61 4.05 3.46
N ALA A 163 0.98 3.09 4.14
CA ALA A 163 -0.47 2.91 4.05
C ALA A 163 -1.23 4.13 4.61
N ILE A 164 -0.76 4.69 5.72
CA ILE A 164 -1.32 5.91 6.31
C ILE A 164 -1.12 7.10 5.37
N THR A 165 0.07 7.29 4.81
CA THR A 165 0.35 8.35 3.83
C THR A 165 -0.57 8.23 2.60
N GLY A 166 -0.68 7.03 2.03
CA GLY A 166 -1.58 6.78 0.91
C GLY A 166 -3.05 6.99 1.26
N TYR A 167 -3.46 6.61 2.47
CA TYR A 167 -4.82 6.87 2.96
C TYR A 167 -5.11 8.37 3.10
N ILE A 168 -4.19 9.14 3.69
CA ILE A 168 -4.33 10.60 3.83
C ILE A 168 -4.41 11.27 2.46
N SER A 169 -3.52 10.90 1.53
CA SER A 169 -3.56 11.38 0.14
C SER A 169 -4.90 11.09 -0.52
N GLN A 170 -5.42 9.88 -0.37
CA GLN A 170 -6.72 9.49 -0.90
C GLN A 170 -7.88 10.24 -0.22
N TRP A 171 -7.78 10.46 1.09
CA TRP A 171 -8.77 11.22 1.84
C TRP A 171 -8.85 12.67 1.34
N ILE A 172 -7.71 13.33 1.13
CA ILE A 172 -7.64 14.69 0.54
C ILE A 172 -8.27 14.70 -0.85
N LYS A 173 -7.92 13.73 -1.71
CA LYS A 173 -8.49 13.60 -3.05
C LYS A 173 -10.03 13.50 -3.04
N VAL A 174 -10.60 12.80 -2.06
CA VAL A 174 -12.05 12.62 -1.94
C VAL A 174 -12.74 13.87 -1.44
N HIS A 175 -12.16 14.54 -0.44
CA HIS A 175 -12.82 15.67 0.24
C HIS A 175 -12.49 17.03 -0.36
N TYR A 176 -11.34 17.14 -1.04
CA TYR A 176 -10.82 18.36 -1.67
C TYR A 176 -10.33 18.05 -3.10
N PRO A 177 -11.21 17.53 -3.98
CA PRO A 177 -10.78 17.02 -5.28
C PRO A 177 -10.18 18.09 -6.18
N ILE A 178 -10.70 19.30 -6.15
CA ILE A 178 -10.24 20.38 -7.03
C ILE A 178 -8.83 20.80 -6.61
N GLU A 179 -8.63 21.03 -5.33
CA GLU A 179 -7.33 21.40 -4.78
C GLU A 179 -6.31 20.28 -4.99
N TYR A 180 -6.72 19.03 -4.74
CA TYR A 180 -5.85 17.87 -4.96
C TYR A 180 -5.37 17.80 -6.41
N TRP A 181 -6.30 17.81 -7.36
CA TRP A 181 -5.96 17.67 -8.76
C TRP A 181 -5.23 18.89 -9.34
N SER A 182 -5.46 20.10 -8.80
CA SER A 182 -4.69 21.28 -9.22
C SER A 182 -3.20 21.12 -8.88
N VAL A 183 -2.89 20.59 -7.70
CA VAL A 183 -1.53 20.30 -7.27
C VAL A 183 -0.95 19.11 -8.05
N ALA A 184 -1.72 18.04 -8.24
CA ALA A 184 -1.30 16.88 -8.99
C ALA A 184 -0.91 17.25 -10.44
N PHE A 185 -1.70 18.05 -11.11
CA PHE A 185 -1.39 18.53 -12.48
C PHE A 185 -0.14 19.41 -12.55
N LYS A 186 0.13 20.20 -11.51
CA LYS A 186 1.33 21.05 -11.46
C LYS A 186 2.63 20.24 -11.45
N TYR A 187 2.63 19.04 -10.84
CA TYR A 187 3.80 18.18 -10.71
C TYR A 187 3.75 16.95 -11.63
N ALA A 188 2.69 16.81 -12.45
CA ALA A 188 2.51 15.69 -13.36
C ALA A 188 3.58 15.68 -14.47
N GLN A 189 3.94 14.49 -14.90
CA GLN A 189 4.69 14.27 -16.14
C GLN A 189 3.71 14.13 -17.32
N ASP A 190 4.17 14.34 -18.56
CA ASP A 190 3.31 14.30 -19.76
C ASP A 190 2.42 13.05 -19.86
N PHE A 191 2.96 11.88 -19.44
CA PHE A 191 2.23 10.61 -19.47
C PHE A 191 1.17 10.47 -18.36
N ASP A 192 1.17 11.33 -17.35
CA ASP A 192 0.22 11.28 -16.24
C ASP A 192 -1.11 11.97 -16.58
N TYR A 193 -1.08 13.00 -17.41
CA TYR A 193 -2.24 13.82 -17.70
C TYR A 193 -3.46 13.03 -18.16
N SER A 194 -3.26 12.13 -19.12
CA SER A 194 -4.36 11.31 -19.64
C SER A 194 -4.98 10.40 -18.59
N ARG A 195 -4.16 9.87 -17.67
CA ARG A 195 -4.61 9.00 -16.58
C ARG A 195 -5.39 9.78 -15.54
N TYR A 196 -4.92 10.98 -15.17
CA TYR A 196 -5.59 11.87 -14.21
C TYR A 196 -6.95 12.31 -14.75
N ILE A 197 -6.99 12.80 -15.99
CA ILE A 197 -8.24 13.18 -16.66
C ILE A 197 -9.23 12.00 -16.73
N ALA A 198 -8.73 10.79 -17.05
CA ALA A 198 -9.56 9.60 -17.09
C ALA A 198 -10.16 9.25 -15.71
N GLU A 199 -9.40 9.40 -14.63
CA GLU A 199 -9.92 9.17 -13.27
C GLU A 199 -10.91 10.28 -12.86
N ILE A 200 -10.61 11.54 -13.13
CA ILE A 200 -11.51 12.66 -12.88
C ILE A 200 -12.86 12.44 -13.56
N ASN A 201 -12.85 12.07 -14.84
CA ASN A 201 -14.07 11.80 -15.60
C ASN A 201 -14.87 10.61 -15.04
N LYS A 202 -14.20 9.56 -14.55
CA LYS A 202 -14.84 8.39 -13.91
C LYS A 202 -15.46 8.72 -12.56
N THR A 203 -14.82 9.60 -11.81
CA THR A 203 -15.28 9.96 -10.46
C THR A 203 -16.33 11.06 -10.48
N GLY A 204 -16.30 11.93 -11.49
CA GLY A 204 -17.21 13.09 -11.64
C GLY A 204 -17.07 14.13 -10.52
N MET A 205 -15.95 14.14 -9.79
CA MET A 205 -15.77 15.01 -8.62
C MET A 205 -15.42 16.44 -8.99
N CYS A 206 -14.78 16.64 -10.12
CA CYS A 206 -14.51 17.95 -10.73
C CYS A 206 -14.46 17.81 -12.25
N THR A 207 -14.32 18.92 -12.95
CA THR A 207 -14.20 18.95 -14.41
C THR A 207 -12.87 19.57 -14.80
N VAL A 208 -12.20 19.01 -15.81
CA VAL A 208 -11.03 19.64 -16.44
C VAL A 208 -11.50 20.36 -17.70
N ARG A 209 -11.26 21.66 -17.77
CA ARG A 209 -11.57 22.52 -18.91
C ARG A 209 -10.30 22.78 -19.71
N GLN A 210 -10.50 22.98 -21.00
CA GLN A 210 -9.43 23.44 -21.89
C GLN A 210 -8.96 24.85 -21.50
N VAL A 211 -7.86 25.30 -22.11
CA VAL A 211 -7.37 26.66 -21.97
C VAL A 211 -8.45 27.62 -22.42
N ASP A 212 -8.74 28.60 -21.57
CA ASP A 212 -9.61 29.73 -21.87
C ASP A 212 -8.80 31.01 -21.64
N ILE A 213 -8.64 31.81 -22.68
CA ILE A 213 -7.83 33.03 -22.64
C ILE A 213 -8.28 34.01 -21.56
N ASN A 214 -9.57 34.02 -21.24
CA ASN A 214 -10.15 34.93 -20.26
C ASN A 214 -10.00 34.44 -18.81
N ILE A 215 -9.71 33.13 -18.59
CA ILE A 215 -9.68 32.51 -17.26
C ILE A 215 -8.33 31.94 -16.95
N SER A 216 -7.70 31.23 -17.89
CA SER A 216 -6.45 30.48 -17.66
C SER A 216 -5.28 31.38 -17.29
N SER A 217 -4.31 30.83 -16.58
CA SER A 217 -3.08 31.49 -16.17
C SER A 217 -1.86 30.66 -16.59
N THR A 218 -0.66 31.00 -16.10
CA THR A 218 0.56 30.20 -16.30
C THR A 218 0.51 28.84 -15.61
N ASP A 219 -0.26 28.74 -14.52
CA ASP A 219 -0.58 27.49 -13.82
C ASP A 219 -2.06 27.11 -14.02
N VAL A 220 -2.45 25.92 -13.59
CA VAL A 220 -3.84 25.47 -13.55
C VAL A 220 -4.67 26.38 -12.64
N VAL A 221 -5.78 26.90 -13.14
CA VAL A 221 -6.69 27.80 -12.40
C VAL A 221 -7.88 27.03 -11.86
N ILE A 222 -8.18 27.23 -10.58
CA ILE A 222 -9.33 26.65 -9.90
C ILE A 222 -10.54 27.61 -10.04
N ASN A 223 -11.66 27.09 -10.54
CA ASN A 223 -12.96 27.75 -10.46
C ASN A 223 -13.86 26.94 -9.52
N PHE A 224 -14.03 27.41 -8.30
CA PHE A 224 -14.84 26.73 -7.28
C PHE A 224 -16.34 26.75 -7.61
N ALA A 225 -16.83 27.79 -8.26
CA ALA A 225 -18.24 27.91 -8.61
C ALA A 225 -18.68 26.81 -9.59
N ASP A 226 -17.86 26.53 -10.59
CA ASP A 226 -18.12 25.54 -11.62
C ASP A 226 -17.56 24.15 -11.27
N LYS A 227 -16.86 24.02 -10.15
CA LYS A 227 -16.06 22.83 -9.78
C LYS A 227 -15.16 22.39 -10.93
N ALA A 228 -14.44 23.35 -11.52
CA ALA A 228 -13.63 23.15 -12.70
C ALA A 228 -12.17 23.58 -12.50
N LEU A 229 -11.28 22.84 -13.17
CA LEU A 229 -9.87 23.18 -13.34
C LEU A 229 -9.67 23.63 -14.77
N TYR A 230 -9.21 24.85 -14.97
CA TYR A 230 -8.84 25.37 -16.28
C TYR A 230 -7.37 25.11 -16.54
N TRP A 231 -7.10 24.54 -17.70
CA TRP A 231 -5.74 24.19 -18.09
C TRP A 231 -4.85 25.43 -18.19
N ALA A 232 -3.57 25.28 -17.87
CA ALA A 232 -2.60 26.36 -17.95
C ALA A 232 -2.34 26.77 -19.40
N ILE A 233 -2.15 28.06 -19.68
CA ILE A 233 -1.77 28.58 -21.02
C ILE A 233 -0.43 27.98 -21.45
N THR A 234 0.50 27.76 -20.52
CA THR A 234 1.78 27.10 -20.75
C THR A 234 1.66 25.63 -21.19
N GLY A 235 0.51 24.98 -20.95
CA GLY A 235 0.21 23.64 -21.43
C GLY A 235 -0.15 23.57 -22.92
N VAL A 236 -0.32 24.73 -23.58
CA VAL A 236 -0.51 24.78 -25.03
C VAL A 236 0.82 24.57 -25.73
N LYS A 237 0.87 23.63 -26.68
CA LYS A 237 2.10 23.33 -27.42
C LYS A 237 2.67 24.60 -28.06
N GLN A 238 3.96 24.84 -27.87
CA GLN A 238 4.72 26.01 -28.34
C GLN A 238 4.43 27.33 -27.61
N VAL A 239 3.63 27.34 -26.55
CA VAL A 239 3.46 28.50 -25.68
C VAL A 239 4.36 28.34 -24.46
N ALA A 240 5.53 28.97 -24.51
CA ALA A 240 6.44 29.02 -23.38
C ALA A 240 5.99 30.07 -22.35
N GLU A 241 6.52 30.00 -21.13
CA GLU A 241 6.19 30.88 -20.01
C GLU A 241 6.23 32.37 -20.36
N LYS A 242 7.26 32.79 -21.12
CA LYS A 242 7.41 34.20 -21.57
C LYS A 242 6.24 34.62 -22.45
N ALA A 243 5.79 33.78 -23.37
CA ALA A 243 4.63 34.09 -24.24
C ALA A 243 3.34 34.12 -23.44
N ALA A 244 3.16 33.13 -22.52
CA ALA A 244 2.01 33.11 -21.62
C ALA A 244 1.93 34.36 -20.76
N THR A 245 3.04 34.82 -20.19
CA THR A 245 3.10 36.08 -19.39
C THR A 245 2.73 37.29 -20.21
N GLN A 246 3.13 37.38 -21.49
CA GLN A 246 2.74 38.48 -22.36
C GLN A 246 1.24 38.48 -22.69
N ILE A 247 0.67 37.29 -22.93
CA ILE A 247 -0.77 37.12 -23.15
C ILE A 247 -1.56 37.59 -21.93
N LEU A 248 -1.13 37.17 -20.73
CA LEU A 248 -1.79 37.56 -19.48
C LEU A 248 -1.73 39.08 -19.27
N LYS A 249 -0.54 39.66 -19.49
CA LYS A 249 -0.37 41.10 -19.38
C LYS A 249 -1.31 41.86 -20.32
N GLU A 250 -1.39 41.45 -21.60
CA GLU A 250 -2.28 42.07 -22.59
C GLU A 250 -3.75 41.96 -22.15
N ARG A 251 -4.18 40.80 -21.70
CA ARG A 251 -5.53 40.58 -21.16
C ARG A 251 -5.85 41.54 -19.99
N ASP A 252 -4.89 41.65 -19.04
CA ASP A 252 -5.13 42.43 -17.82
C ASP A 252 -5.11 43.96 -18.06
N GLU A 253 -4.40 44.41 -19.12
CA GLU A 253 -4.28 45.82 -19.48
C GLU A 253 -5.36 46.29 -20.48
N ASN A 254 -5.76 45.43 -21.41
CA ASN A 254 -6.59 45.82 -22.55
C ASN A 254 -7.93 45.03 -22.67
N GLY A 255 -8.16 44.05 -21.82
CA GLY A 255 -9.42 43.31 -21.72
C GLY A 255 -9.44 42.05 -22.55
#